data_040796d2f13d97549ee1fcb066aac559
#
_entry.id   040796d2f13d97549ee1fcb066aac559
#
_cell.length_a   1.000
_cell.length_b   1.000
_cell.length_c   1.000
_cell.angle_alpha   90.00
_cell.angle_beta   90.00
_cell.angle_gamma   90.00
#
_symmetry.space_group_name_H-M   'P 1'
#
loop_
_entity.id
_entity.type
_entity.pdbx_description
1 polymer ?
#
loop_
_entity_poly.entity_id
_entity_poly.type
_entity_poly.pdbx_seq_one_letter_code
_entity_poly.pdbx_strand_id
1 'polypeptide(L)'
;MKKDLKLHPENFEMECTTVWAFPRRGNWATHASDWRGNWAPEVVRNLILRYSKEEDHLLDCMIGGGTTAIEAKILNRHITCIDVNEEALERTRKSLGFEVENKAKQRIKKCDARNMSFIKDNEIDFVLTHPPYADIVKYSDGAILEDLSNIHNIDAFVDEIEKVAKELHRVLKPGKFCAILIGDTRRNKMYQPLAFKVMDRFLKVGFELKEDIIKRQFNCKATGFWVNKSKEANFLLIMHEHLFVFQKVK
;
A
#
# COMPACT_ATOMS: atom_id res chain seq x y z
N MET A 1 10.31 -28.77 17.22
CA MET A 1 11.18 -27.58 17.34
C MET A 1 10.56 -26.46 16.48
N LYS A 2 10.05 -25.37 17.09
CA LYS A 2 9.71 -24.16 16.32
C LYS A 2 11.04 -23.64 15.77
N LYS A 3 11.17 -23.56 14.43
CA LYS A 3 12.29 -22.89 13.80
C LYS A 3 12.30 -21.47 14.34
N ASP A 4 13.44 -21.00 14.84
CA ASP A 4 13.57 -19.60 15.27
C ASP A 4 13.20 -18.70 14.11
N LEU A 5 12.13 -17.93 14.29
CA LEU A 5 11.59 -17.05 13.27
C LEU A 5 12.52 -15.84 13.13
N LYS A 6 13.20 -15.71 11.98
CA LYS A 6 14.00 -14.52 11.68
C LYS A 6 13.08 -13.31 11.51
N LEU A 7 13.10 -12.38 12.44
CA LEU A 7 12.22 -11.20 12.43
C LEU A 7 12.72 -10.09 11.50
N HIS A 8 13.99 -10.08 11.14
CA HIS A 8 14.60 -9.04 10.32
C HIS A 8 15.33 -9.64 9.11
N PRO A 9 15.46 -8.91 8.00
CA PRO A 9 16.33 -9.33 6.89
C PRO A 9 17.78 -9.38 7.34
N GLU A 10 18.58 -10.30 6.75
CA GLU A 10 20.01 -10.41 7.05
C GLU A 10 20.81 -9.18 6.60
N ASN A 11 20.49 -8.71 5.40
CA ASN A 11 21.10 -7.53 4.81
C ASN A 11 20.01 -6.59 4.34
N PHE A 12 19.90 -5.44 4.96
CA PHE A 12 18.96 -4.39 4.58
C PHE A 12 19.68 -3.05 4.55
N GLU A 13 19.67 -2.43 3.39
CA GLU A 13 20.10 -1.07 3.19
C GLU A 13 18.93 -0.21 2.79
N MET A 14 18.82 1.00 3.36
CA MET A 14 17.78 1.94 2.97
C MET A 14 18.04 2.48 1.57
N GLU A 15 17.03 2.44 0.73
CA GLU A 15 17.06 3.05 -0.60
C GLU A 15 17.27 4.58 -0.49
N CYS A 16 18.21 5.10 -1.26
CA CYS A 16 18.56 6.53 -1.27
C CYS A 16 18.24 7.23 -2.61
N THR A 17 17.65 6.51 -3.57
CA THR A 17 17.27 7.03 -4.88
C THR A 17 15.78 6.90 -5.11
N THR A 18 15.26 7.49 -6.17
CA THR A 18 13.84 7.42 -6.54
C THR A 18 13.52 6.24 -7.48
N VAL A 19 14.43 5.31 -7.71
CA VAL A 19 14.18 4.09 -8.51
C VAL A 19 14.48 2.86 -7.66
N TRP A 20 13.43 2.17 -7.22
CA TRP A 20 13.53 1.02 -6.32
C TRP A 20 13.33 -0.30 -7.06
N ALA A 21 14.16 -1.28 -6.74
CA ALA A 21 14.18 -2.56 -7.41
C ALA A 21 14.40 -3.71 -6.40
N PHE A 22 13.37 -4.51 -6.16
CA PHE A 22 13.42 -5.68 -5.28
C PHE A 22 13.11 -6.95 -6.08
N PRO A 23 14.08 -7.50 -6.84
CA PRO A 23 13.84 -8.66 -7.72
C PRO A 23 13.52 -9.94 -6.95
N ARG A 24 13.96 -10.04 -5.71
CA ARG A 24 13.59 -11.07 -4.74
C ARG A 24 12.85 -10.41 -3.59
N ARG A 25 11.58 -10.79 -3.43
CA ARG A 25 10.75 -10.36 -2.30
C ARG A 25 11.29 -10.96 -1.01
N GLY A 26 11.43 -10.16 0.02
CA GLY A 26 11.76 -10.61 1.37
C GLY A 26 10.72 -11.56 1.97
N ASN A 27 11.21 -12.46 2.82
CA ASN A 27 10.41 -13.51 3.45
C ASN A 27 10.72 -13.69 4.94
N TRP A 28 11.27 -12.66 5.58
CA TRP A 28 11.48 -12.67 7.03
C TRP A 28 10.15 -12.60 7.80
N ALA A 29 10.19 -12.87 9.08
CA ALA A 29 9.01 -12.96 9.93
C ALA A 29 7.91 -13.84 9.30
N THR A 30 6.70 -13.35 9.24
CA THR A 30 5.53 -14.03 8.68
C THR A 30 5.13 -13.51 7.30
N HIS A 31 6.03 -12.77 6.62
CA HIS A 31 5.75 -12.28 5.28
C HIS A 31 5.49 -13.42 4.30
N ALA A 32 4.36 -13.34 3.60
CA ALA A 32 3.96 -14.28 2.58
C ALA A 32 3.59 -13.57 1.28
N SER A 33 3.68 -14.28 0.16
CA SER A 33 3.37 -13.74 -1.18
C SER A 33 2.05 -14.27 -1.76
N ASP A 34 1.25 -14.94 -0.94
CA ASP A 34 0.02 -15.64 -1.33
C ASP A 34 -1.22 -14.75 -1.37
N TRP A 35 -1.14 -13.50 -0.89
CA TRP A 35 -2.17 -12.49 -1.12
C TRP A 35 -1.82 -11.66 -2.35
N ARG A 36 -2.74 -11.66 -3.33
CA ARG A 36 -2.55 -10.88 -4.56
C ARG A 36 -2.53 -9.38 -4.24
N GLY A 37 -1.58 -8.65 -4.81
CA GLY A 37 -1.43 -7.21 -4.57
C GLY A 37 -0.63 -6.84 -3.32
N ASN A 38 -0.09 -7.81 -2.56
CA ASN A 38 0.85 -7.48 -1.49
C ASN A 38 2.10 -6.79 -2.04
N TRP A 39 2.42 -5.64 -1.49
CA TRP A 39 3.72 -5.01 -1.77
C TRP A 39 4.88 -5.74 -1.10
N ALA A 40 6.09 -5.53 -1.61
CA ALA A 40 7.28 -6.15 -1.03
C ALA A 40 7.56 -5.56 0.36
N PRO A 41 7.93 -6.37 1.37
CA PRO A 41 8.22 -5.87 2.71
C PRO A 41 9.37 -4.87 2.74
N GLU A 42 10.32 -4.94 1.80
CA GLU A 42 11.40 -3.97 1.63
C GLU A 42 10.86 -2.56 1.36
N VAL A 43 9.79 -2.42 0.56
CA VAL A 43 9.15 -1.13 0.28
C VAL A 43 8.60 -0.54 1.57
N VAL A 44 7.82 -1.33 2.31
CA VAL A 44 7.20 -0.91 3.57
C VAL A 44 8.24 -0.55 4.62
N ARG A 45 9.30 -1.37 4.73
CA ARG A 45 10.39 -1.15 5.68
C ARG A 45 11.13 0.15 5.41
N ASN A 46 11.46 0.43 4.13
CA ASN A 46 12.08 1.70 3.73
C ASN A 46 11.21 2.90 4.14
N LEU A 47 9.91 2.84 3.87
CA LEU A 47 8.97 3.90 4.20
C LEU A 47 8.87 4.13 5.71
N ILE A 48 8.68 3.06 6.51
CA ILE A 48 8.53 3.16 7.96
C ILE A 48 9.80 3.75 8.60
N LEU A 49 10.98 3.26 8.21
CA LEU A 49 12.24 3.74 8.77
C LEU A 49 12.54 5.20 8.41
N ARG A 50 12.12 5.65 7.22
CA ARG A 50 12.39 7.00 6.73
C ARG A 50 11.40 8.04 7.25
N TYR A 51 10.12 7.69 7.38
CA TYR A 51 9.04 8.66 7.62
C TYR A 51 8.35 8.52 8.99
N SER A 52 8.82 7.61 9.84
CA SER A 52 8.29 7.45 11.20
C SER A 52 9.39 7.17 12.21
N LYS A 53 9.07 7.33 13.49
CA LYS A 53 9.91 6.98 14.65
C LYS A 53 9.28 5.81 15.41
N GLU A 54 10.05 5.19 16.30
CA GLU A 54 9.50 4.21 17.24
C GLU A 54 8.33 4.81 18.04
N GLU A 55 7.35 3.96 18.32
CA GLU A 55 6.10 4.31 19.00
C GLU A 55 5.18 5.30 18.25
N ASP A 56 5.55 5.78 17.05
CA ASP A 56 4.63 6.52 16.17
C ASP A 56 3.42 5.66 15.79
N HIS A 57 2.25 6.29 15.62
CA HIS A 57 1.00 5.64 15.23
C HIS A 57 0.82 5.67 13.71
N LEU A 58 0.92 4.52 13.08
CA LEU A 58 0.75 4.33 11.65
C LEU A 58 -0.70 3.99 11.28
N LEU A 59 -1.06 4.24 10.04
CA LEU A 59 -2.33 3.80 9.44
C LEU A 59 -2.08 3.14 8.08
N ASP A 60 -2.63 1.93 7.90
CA ASP A 60 -2.86 1.36 6.58
C ASP A 60 -4.37 1.13 6.41
N CYS A 61 -4.96 1.86 5.47
CA CYS A 61 -6.42 1.89 5.28
C CYS A 61 -6.93 0.86 4.25
N MET A 62 -6.05 0.05 3.67
CA MET A 62 -6.36 -1.06 2.77
C MET A 62 -5.31 -2.16 2.97
N ILE A 63 -5.32 -2.76 4.17
CA ILE A 63 -4.22 -3.59 4.71
C ILE A 63 -3.94 -4.85 3.90
N GLY A 64 -4.95 -5.41 3.22
CA GLY A 64 -4.80 -6.62 2.43
C GLY A 64 -4.16 -7.77 3.19
N GLY A 65 -3.02 -8.28 2.70
CA GLY A 65 -2.32 -9.42 3.30
C GLY A 65 -1.48 -9.11 4.55
N GLY A 66 -1.50 -7.88 5.07
CA GLY A 66 -0.89 -7.54 6.35
C GLY A 66 0.59 -7.18 6.34
N THR A 67 1.22 -6.96 5.18
CA THR A 67 2.65 -6.64 5.09
C THR A 67 3.03 -5.43 5.94
N THR A 68 2.22 -4.37 5.90
CA THR A 68 2.44 -3.16 6.68
C THR A 68 2.35 -3.42 8.19
N ALA A 69 1.38 -4.23 8.61
CA ALA A 69 1.19 -4.58 10.02
C ALA A 69 2.37 -5.37 10.59
N ILE A 70 2.92 -6.30 9.80
CA ILE A 70 4.10 -7.10 10.20
C ILE A 70 5.31 -6.17 10.41
N GLU A 71 5.61 -5.29 9.44
CA GLU A 71 6.75 -4.37 9.55
C GLU A 71 6.57 -3.35 10.68
N ALA A 72 5.37 -2.81 10.87
CA ALA A 72 5.08 -1.90 11.98
C ALA A 72 5.34 -2.58 13.33
N LYS A 73 4.89 -3.83 13.51
CA LYS A 73 5.11 -4.62 14.72
C LYS A 73 6.59 -4.87 14.97
N ILE A 74 7.34 -5.31 13.95
CA ILE A 74 8.78 -5.60 14.07
C ILE A 74 9.59 -4.35 14.41
N LEU A 75 9.21 -3.22 13.82
CA LEU A 75 9.93 -1.95 13.95
C LEU A 75 9.46 -1.09 15.13
N ASN A 76 8.66 -1.64 16.05
CA ASN A 76 8.14 -0.94 17.23
C ASN A 76 7.30 0.31 16.89
N ARG A 77 6.37 0.20 15.91
CA ARG A 77 5.37 1.23 15.61
C ARG A 77 3.98 0.73 15.97
N HIS A 78 3.15 1.58 16.55
CA HIS A 78 1.71 1.30 16.64
C HIS A 78 1.09 1.37 15.27
N ILE A 79 0.06 0.57 15.01
CA ILE A 79 -0.64 0.63 13.72
C ILE A 79 -2.13 0.39 13.87
N THR A 80 -2.92 1.19 13.15
CA THR A 80 -4.31 0.89 12.83
C THR A 80 -4.37 0.34 11.41
N CYS A 81 -4.94 -0.86 11.27
CA CYS A 81 -5.14 -1.56 10.00
C CYS A 81 -6.62 -1.65 9.73
N ILE A 82 -7.07 -1.18 8.57
CA ILE A 82 -8.45 -1.36 8.15
C ILE A 82 -8.54 -1.96 6.76
N ASP A 83 -9.64 -2.62 6.50
CA ASP A 83 -10.04 -3.15 5.20
C ASP A 83 -11.57 -3.34 5.20
N VAL A 84 -12.19 -3.33 4.04
CA VAL A 84 -13.61 -3.69 3.87
C VAL A 84 -13.79 -5.20 3.78
N ASN A 85 -12.73 -5.93 3.41
CA ASN A 85 -12.72 -7.38 3.25
C ASN A 85 -12.29 -8.08 4.55
N GLU A 86 -13.21 -8.83 5.17
CA GLU A 86 -12.92 -9.57 6.41
C GLU A 86 -11.83 -10.63 6.24
N GLU A 87 -11.72 -11.26 5.06
CA GLU A 87 -10.65 -12.22 4.78
C GLU A 87 -9.26 -11.57 4.90
N ALA A 88 -9.10 -10.32 4.40
CA ALA A 88 -7.87 -9.54 4.56
C ALA A 88 -7.53 -9.29 6.03
N LEU A 89 -8.54 -8.94 6.84
CA LEU A 89 -8.37 -8.69 8.27
C LEU A 89 -8.01 -9.95 9.05
N GLU A 90 -8.67 -11.08 8.77
CA GLU A 90 -8.35 -12.38 9.38
C GLU A 90 -6.94 -12.84 9.04
N ARG A 91 -6.54 -12.69 7.78
CA ARG A 91 -5.19 -12.96 7.33
C ARG A 91 -4.17 -12.09 8.06
N THR A 92 -4.44 -10.80 8.19
CA THR A 92 -3.60 -9.88 8.94
C THR A 92 -3.47 -10.28 10.40
N ARG A 93 -4.58 -10.64 11.07
CA ARG A 93 -4.55 -11.17 12.46
C ARG A 93 -3.66 -12.41 12.58
N LYS A 94 -3.81 -13.34 11.65
CA LYS A 94 -3.00 -14.57 11.62
C LYS A 94 -1.52 -14.29 11.39
N SER A 95 -1.19 -13.38 10.49
CA SER A 95 0.20 -13.01 10.18
C SER A 95 0.91 -12.30 11.33
N LEU A 96 0.17 -11.69 12.26
CA LEU A 96 0.70 -11.06 13.47
C LEU A 96 0.90 -12.02 14.65
N GLY A 97 0.67 -13.32 14.47
CA GLY A 97 0.77 -14.36 15.50
C GLY A 97 2.22 -14.74 15.88
N PHE A 98 3.14 -13.80 15.92
CA PHE A 98 4.52 -13.99 16.39
C PHE A 98 4.84 -13.03 17.53
N GLU A 99 5.80 -13.42 18.38
CA GLU A 99 6.21 -12.61 19.52
C GLU A 99 7.36 -11.68 19.13
N VAL A 100 7.37 -10.49 19.70
CA VAL A 100 8.45 -9.50 19.64
C VAL A 100 8.44 -8.66 20.91
N GLU A 101 9.60 -8.48 21.53
CA GLU A 101 9.74 -7.64 22.73
C GLU A 101 9.75 -6.17 22.37
N ASN A 102 8.58 -5.55 22.27
CA ASN A 102 8.44 -4.12 22.09
C ASN A 102 7.03 -3.63 22.54
N LYS A 103 6.76 -2.34 22.38
CA LYS A 103 5.49 -1.72 22.81
C LYS A 103 4.47 -1.59 21.68
N ALA A 104 4.77 -2.06 20.46
CA ALA A 104 3.91 -1.93 19.31
C ALA A 104 2.53 -2.53 19.53
N LYS A 105 1.49 -1.76 19.29
CA LYS A 105 0.07 -2.18 19.37
C LYS A 105 -0.53 -2.20 17.99
N GLN A 106 -1.26 -3.28 17.68
CA GLN A 106 -1.94 -3.44 16.39
C GLN A 106 -3.45 -3.40 16.62
N ARG A 107 -4.11 -2.42 16.03
CA ARG A 107 -5.57 -2.30 15.99
C ARG A 107 -6.06 -2.71 14.62
N ILE A 108 -6.90 -3.74 14.54
CA ILE A 108 -7.44 -4.25 13.27
C ILE A 108 -8.97 -4.07 13.30
N LYS A 109 -9.52 -3.41 12.28
CA LYS A 109 -10.94 -3.08 12.23
C LYS A 109 -11.47 -3.15 10.81
N LYS A 110 -12.66 -3.75 10.63
CA LYS A 110 -13.42 -3.64 9.38
C LYS A 110 -13.93 -2.20 9.23
N CYS A 111 -13.57 -1.53 8.15
CA CYS A 111 -13.97 -0.15 7.89
C CYS A 111 -13.73 0.21 6.44
N ASP A 112 -14.57 1.09 5.91
CA ASP A 112 -14.35 1.75 4.63
C ASP A 112 -13.38 2.93 4.80
N ALA A 113 -12.33 2.96 3.99
CA ALA A 113 -11.32 4.02 4.01
C ALA A 113 -11.88 5.41 3.66
N ARG A 114 -13.07 5.48 3.06
CA ARG A 114 -13.78 6.73 2.75
C ARG A 114 -14.49 7.35 3.96
N ASN A 115 -14.58 6.62 5.08
CA ASN A 115 -15.19 7.08 6.33
C ASN A 115 -14.53 6.42 7.54
N MET A 116 -13.49 7.05 8.05
CA MET A 116 -12.73 6.60 9.22
C MET A 116 -13.09 7.42 10.48
N SER A 117 -14.37 7.71 10.69
CA SER A 117 -14.88 8.57 11.81
C SER A 117 -14.45 8.11 13.21
N PHE A 118 -14.01 6.87 13.38
CA PHE A 118 -13.47 6.34 14.64
C PHE A 118 -12.01 6.76 14.93
N ILE A 119 -11.32 7.36 13.96
CA ILE A 119 -9.99 7.97 14.09
C ILE A 119 -10.20 9.49 14.20
N LYS A 120 -9.61 10.08 15.21
CA LYS A 120 -9.72 11.54 15.43
C LYS A 120 -8.91 12.32 14.39
N ASP A 121 -9.25 13.60 14.23
CA ASP A 121 -8.44 14.50 13.43
C ASP A 121 -7.03 14.61 14.00
N ASN A 122 -6.02 14.58 13.11
CA ASN A 122 -4.61 14.71 13.48
C ASN A 122 -4.14 13.69 14.52
N GLU A 123 -4.61 12.43 14.43
CA GLU A 123 -4.22 11.34 15.35
C GLU A 123 -3.00 10.55 14.82
N ILE A 124 -2.88 10.43 13.49
CA ILE A 124 -1.92 9.52 12.83
C ILE A 124 -0.59 10.23 12.54
N ASP A 125 0.52 9.53 12.80
CA ASP A 125 1.87 10.04 12.53
C ASP A 125 2.37 9.69 11.12
N PHE A 126 1.94 8.57 10.54
CA PHE A 126 2.32 8.19 9.19
C PHE A 126 1.26 7.31 8.55
N VAL A 127 0.86 7.63 7.34
CA VAL A 127 -0.01 6.79 6.51
C VAL A 127 0.80 6.10 5.43
N LEU A 128 0.59 4.81 5.24
CA LEU A 128 1.14 4.07 4.11
C LEU A 128 0.12 3.03 3.66
N THR A 129 -0.24 3.02 2.39
CA THR A 129 -1.32 2.18 1.87
C THR A 129 -1.15 1.81 0.41
N HIS A 130 -1.77 0.72 0.00
CA HIS A 130 -1.68 0.17 -1.35
C HIS A 130 -3.08 -0.16 -1.86
N PRO A 131 -3.81 0.81 -2.44
CA PRO A 131 -5.17 0.60 -2.94
C PRO A 131 -5.20 -0.37 -4.15
N PRO A 132 -6.36 -0.92 -4.49
CA PRO A 132 -6.54 -1.59 -5.77
C PRO A 132 -6.31 -0.60 -6.93
N TYR A 133 -5.96 -1.14 -8.12
CA TYR A 133 -5.80 -0.33 -9.34
C TYR A 133 -7.09 -0.44 -10.17
N ALA A 134 -8.17 0.17 -9.71
CA ALA A 134 -9.52 -0.05 -10.20
C ALA A 134 -9.84 -1.57 -10.26
N ASP A 135 -10.37 -2.09 -11.34
CA ASP A 135 -10.80 -3.49 -11.50
C ASP A 135 -9.72 -4.46 -12.03
N ILE A 136 -8.43 -4.10 -11.96
CA ILE A 136 -7.31 -4.97 -12.41
C ILE A 136 -7.24 -6.26 -11.59
N VAL A 137 -7.50 -6.15 -10.28
CA VAL A 137 -7.65 -7.28 -9.38
C VAL A 137 -8.97 -7.12 -8.66
N LYS A 138 -9.89 -8.03 -8.87
CA LYS A 138 -11.14 -8.10 -8.12
C LYS A 138 -10.91 -8.86 -6.82
N TYR A 139 -11.11 -8.21 -5.69
CA TYR A 139 -10.89 -8.81 -4.36
C TYR A 139 -12.16 -9.42 -3.76
N SER A 140 -13.34 -8.99 -4.18
CA SER A 140 -14.62 -9.48 -3.67
C SER A 140 -15.61 -9.93 -4.74
N ASP A 141 -15.26 -9.84 -6.03
CA ASP A 141 -16.15 -10.17 -7.17
C ASP A 141 -17.56 -9.58 -7.03
N GLY A 142 -17.66 -8.36 -6.48
CA GLY A 142 -18.94 -7.68 -6.28
C GLY A 142 -19.66 -8.03 -4.97
N ALA A 143 -19.14 -8.93 -4.15
CA ALA A 143 -19.78 -9.34 -2.89
C ALA A 143 -19.71 -8.26 -1.79
N ILE A 144 -18.78 -7.32 -1.89
CA ILE A 144 -18.61 -6.22 -0.94
C ILE A 144 -18.84 -4.89 -1.69
N LEU A 145 -19.89 -4.17 -1.35
CA LEU A 145 -20.27 -2.92 -2.03
C LEU A 145 -19.24 -1.82 -1.89
N GLU A 146 -18.56 -1.78 -0.76
CA GLU A 146 -17.53 -0.80 -0.44
C GLU A 146 -16.18 -1.08 -1.09
N ASP A 147 -16.00 -2.25 -1.72
CA ASP A 147 -14.74 -2.63 -2.35
C ASP A 147 -14.48 -1.83 -3.63
N LEU A 148 -13.47 -0.98 -3.58
CA LEU A 148 -13.07 -0.12 -4.70
C LEU A 148 -12.60 -0.92 -5.92
N SER A 149 -12.20 -2.17 -5.75
CA SER A 149 -11.83 -3.05 -6.87
C SER A 149 -13.01 -3.45 -7.77
N ASN A 150 -14.24 -3.17 -7.37
CA ASN A 150 -15.42 -3.39 -8.18
C ASN A 150 -15.69 -2.23 -9.17
N ILE A 151 -14.97 -1.10 -9.06
CA ILE A 151 -15.21 0.08 -9.89
C ILE A 151 -14.43 -0.04 -11.21
N HIS A 152 -15.16 -0.28 -12.31
CA HIS A 152 -14.55 -0.44 -13.62
C HIS A 152 -14.14 0.90 -14.25
N ASN A 153 -14.93 1.94 -14.09
CA ASN A 153 -14.65 3.27 -14.65
C ASN A 153 -13.51 3.94 -13.87
N ILE A 154 -12.43 4.33 -14.56
CA ILE A 154 -11.24 4.91 -13.94
C ILE A 154 -11.54 6.26 -13.28
N ASP A 155 -12.34 7.11 -13.89
CA ASP A 155 -12.63 8.44 -13.33
C ASP A 155 -13.52 8.29 -12.08
N ALA A 156 -14.52 7.39 -12.12
CA ALA A 156 -15.31 7.06 -10.93
C ALA A 156 -14.44 6.46 -9.80
N PHE A 157 -13.48 5.60 -10.12
CA PHE A 157 -12.54 5.09 -9.13
C PHE A 157 -11.69 6.21 -8.51
N VAL A 158 -11.19 7.13 -9.34
CA VAL A 158 -10.38 8.26 -8.89
C VAL A 158 -11.20 9.21 -7.99
N ASP A 159 -12.49 9.40 -8.27
CA ASP A 159 -13.38 10.20 -7.43
C ASP A 159 -13.61 9.54 -6.06
N GLU A 160 -13.68 8.21 -5.99
CA GLU A 160 -13.72 7.50 -4.70
C GLU A 160 -12.38 7.58 -3.95
N ILE A 161 -11.25 7.51 -4.64
CA ILE A 161 -9.92 7.72 -4.04
C ILE A 161 -9.78 9.15 -3.49
N GLU A 162 -10.41 10.16 -4.10
CA GLU A 162 -10.43 11.52 -3.52
C GLU A 162 -11.10 11.56 -2.15
N LYS A 163 -12.17 10.78 -1.93
CA LYS A 163 -12.81 10.67 -0.61
C LYS A 163 -11.86 10.03 0.41
N VAL A 164 -11.13 8.98 -0.01
CA VAL A 164 -10.07 8.40 0.83
C VAL A 164 -9.00 9.44 1.15
N ALA A 165 -8.51 10.19 0.16
CA ALA A 165 -7.50 11.23 0.36
C ALA A 165 -7.95 12.30 1.37
N LYS A 166 -9.24 12.72 1.34
CA LYS A 166 -9.82 13.65 2.32
C LYS A 166 -9.77 13.09 3.75
N GLU A 167 -10.14 11.83 3.92
CA GLU A 167 -10.05 11.17 5.24
C GLU A 167 -8.59 11.02 5.70
N LEU A 168 -7.69 10.62 4.82
CA LEU A 168 -6.26 10.53 5.13
C LEU A 168 -5.68 11.88 5.53
N HIS A 169 -6.06 12.96 4.82
CA HIS A 169 -5.65 14.31 5.18
C HIS A 169 -6.22 14.74 6.54
N ARG A 170 -7.47 14.42 6.85
CA ARG A 170 -8.11 14.72 8.14
C ARG A 170 -7.37 14.06 9.30
N VAL A 171 -7.11 12.74 9.20
CA VAL A 171 -6.55 11.96 10.31
C VAL A 171 -5.03 12.13 10.49
N LEU A 172 -4.30 12.51 9.45
CA LEU A 172 -2.86 12.70 9.49
C LEU A 172 -2.50 13.99 10.23
N LYS A 173 -1.51 13.94 11.10
CA LYS A 173 -0.98 15.14 11.79
C LYS A 173 -0.33 16.12 10.81
N PRO A 174 -0.43 17.45 11.03
CA PRO A 174 0.30 18.44 10.24
C PRO A 174 1.81 18.18 10.22
N GLY A 175 2.44 18.38 9.07
CA GLY A 175 3.87 18.14 8.83
C GLY A 175 4.27 16.68 8.66
N LYS A 176 3.33 15.72 8.81
CA LYS A 176 3.55 14.28 8.65
C LYS A 176 3.29 13.81 7.21
N PHE A 177 3.60 12.54 6.92
CA PHE A 177 3.66 11.99 5.58
C PHE A 177 2.59 10.93 5.32
N CYS A 178 2.19 10.84 4.04
CA CYS A 178 1.29 9.82 3.51
C CYS A 178 1.93 9.19 2.27
N ALA A 179 2.18 7.88 2.29
CA ALA A 179 2.71 7.12 1.17
C ALA A 179 1.63 6.26 0.52
N ILE A 180 1.52 6.32 -0.80
CA ILE A 180 0.59 5.51 -1.58
C ILE A 180 1.32 4.85 -2.75
N LEU A 181 1.24 3.52 -2.86
CA LEU A 181 1.70 2.79 -4.03
C LEU A 181 0.53 2.60 -4.99
N ILE A 182 0.71 3.00 -6.24
CA ILE A 182 -0.33 2.89 -7.27
C ILE A 182 0.29 2.60 -8.64
N GLY A 183 -0.30 1.69 -9.40
CA GLY A 183 0.13 1.37 -10.75
C GLY A 183 -0.78 1.95 -11.81
N ASP A 184 -0.23 2.12 -12.99
CA ASP A 184 -0.97 2.47 -14.19
C ASP A 184 -1.51 1.23 -14.89
N THR A 185 -2.45 1.43 -15.81
CA THR A 185 -3.08 0.34 -16.55
C THR A 185 -3.20 0.66 -18.04
N ARG A 186 -3.76 -0.29 -18.79
CA ARG A 186 -4.14 -0.09 -20.20
C ARG A 186 -5.61 -0.43 -20.40
N ARG A 187 -6.27 0.40 -21.21
CA ARG A 187 -7.61 0.13 -21.74
C ARG A 187 -7.55 0.27 -23.27
N ASN A 188 -8.04 -0.71 -23.99
CA ASN A 188 -8.00 -0.71 -25.47
C ASN A 188 -6.60 -0.41 -26.03
N LYS A 189 -5.56 -1.02 -25.46
CA LYS A 189 -4.13 -0.81 -25.78
C LYS A 189 -3.57 0.57 -25.43
N MET A 190 -4.40 1.53 -25.05
CA MET A 190 -3.99 2.88 -24.66
C MET A 190 -3.61 2.93 -23.19
N TYR A 191 -2.53 3.65 -22.89
CA TYR A 191 -2.07 3.90 -21.54
C TYR A 191 -3.11 4.72 -20.77
N GLN A 192 -3.42 4.31 -19.56
CA GLN A 192 -4.30 5.02 -18.65
C GLN A 192 -3.47 5.50 -17.44
N PRO A 193 -3.22 6.80 -17.32
CA PRO A 193 -2.35 7.36 -16.27
C PRO A 193 -3.10 7.44 -14.92
N LEU A 194 -3.44 6.28 -14.37
CA LEU A 194 -4.19 6.18 -13.12
C LEU A 194 -3.41 6.79 -11.94
N ALA A 195 -2.11 6.50 -11.87
CA ALA A 195 -1.23 7.02 -10.83
C ALA A 195 -1.23 8.55 -10.80
N PHE A 196 -1.09 9.20 -11.96
CA PHE A 196 -1.10 10.66 -12.07
C PHE A 196 -2.46 11.27 -11.73
N LYS A 197 -3.56 10.60 -12.11
CA LYS A 197 -4.91 11.04 -11.73
C LYS A 197 -5.11 10.98 -10.21
N VAL A 198 -4.64 9.92 -9.56
CA VAL A 198 -4.67 9.77 -8.10
C VAL A 198 -3.79 10.85 -7.44
N MET A 199 -2.57 11.06 -7.92
CA MET A 199 -1.69 12.12 -7.44
C MET A 199 -2.39 13.50 -7.47
N ASP A 200 -3.02 13.84 -8.60
CA ASP A 200 -3.75 15.11 -8.75
C ASP A 200 -4.85 15.28 -7.67
N ARG A 201 -5.57 14.20 -7.31
CA ARG A 201 -6.60 14.25 -6.24
C ARG A 201 -5.98 14.49 -4.87
N PHE A 202 -4.84 13.89 -4.56
CA PHE A 202 -4.13 14.17 -3.32
C PHE A 202 -3.67 15.63 -3.23
N LEU A 203 -3.11 16.18 -4.32
CA LEU A 203 -2.71 17.59 -4.38
C LEU A 203 -3.91 18.53 -4.20
N LYS A 204 -5.05 18.24 -4.83
CA LYS A 204 -6.29 19.04 -4.69
C LYS A 204 -6.87 19.01 -3.27
N VAL A 205 -6.67 17.94 -2.53
CA VAL A 205 -7.10 17.82 -1.13
C VAL A 205 -6.24 18.67 -0.17
N GLY A 206 -5.03 19.08 -0.61
CA GLY A 206 -4.13 19.92 0.18
C GLY A 206 -2.84 19.24 0.64
N PHE A 207 -2.53 18.08 0.10
CA PHE A 207 -1.20 17.49 0.26
C PHE A 207 -0.18 18.16 -0.67
N GLU A 208 1.09 18.16 -0.26
CA GLU A 208 2.22 18.47 -1.14
C GLU A 208 2.95 17.20 -1.52
N LEU A 209 3.36 17.06 -2.79
CA LEU A 209 4.15 15.93 -3.25
C LEU A 209 5.60 16.08 -2.75
N LYS A 210 6.05 15.14 -1.94
CA LYS A 210 7.43 15.07 -1.43
C LYS A 210 8.32 14.24 -2.34
N GLU A 211 7.86 13.04 -2.76
CA GLU A 211 8.62 12.12 -3.61
C GLU A 211 7.70 11.41 -4.59
N ASP A 212 8.23 11.18 -5.81
CA ASP A 212 7.72 10.18 -6.75
C ASP A 212 8.81 9.10 -6.94
N ILE A 213 8.54 7.91 -6.42
CA ILE A 213 9.46 6.78 -6.47
C ILE A 213 8.95 5.76 -7.48
N ILE A 214 9.77 5.42 -8.45
CA ILE A 214 9.49 4.38 -9.43
C ILE A 214 9.88 3.02 -8.86
N LYS A 215 8.89 2.26 -8.45
CA LYS A 215 9.09 0.88 -7.96
C LYS A 215 8.98 -0.09 -9.14
N ARG A 216 10.07 -0.75 -9.51
CA ARG A 216 10.10 -1.75 -10.60
C ARG A 216 9.34 -3.01 -10.21
N GLN A 217 8.58 -3.56 -11.16
CA GLN A 217 7.91 -4.85 -11.02
C GLN A 217 8.78 -5.98 -11.55
N PHE A 218 8.74 -7.12 -10.84
CA PHE A 218 9.46 -8.33 -11.20
C PHE A 218 8.53 -9.55 -11.11
N ASN A 219 8.88 -10.62 -11.83
CA ASN A 219 8.22 -11.92 -11.73
C ASN A 219 6.71 -11.92 -11.96
N CYS A 220 6.20 -11.00 -12.82
CA CYS A 220 4.79 -10.97 -13.18
C CYS A 220 4.44 -12.23 -13.99
N LYS A 221 3.57 -13.09 -13.47
CA LYS A 221 3.22 -14.41 -14.06
C LYS A 221 2.78 -14.34 -15.53
N ALA A 222 2.10 -13.27 -15.94
CA ALA A 222 1.59 -13.10 -17.29
C ALA A 222 2.57 -12.44 -18.26
N THR A 223 3.79 -12.10 -17.86
CA THR A 223 4.73 -11.33 -18.71
C THR A 223 5.02 -12.04 -20.03
N GLY A 224 5.31 -13.34 -20.02
CA GLY A 224 5.61 -14.10 -21.24
C GLY A 224 4.49 -14.05 -22.28
N PHE A 225 3.25 -14.22 -21.86
CA PHE A 225 2.07 -14.11 -22.74
C PHE A 225 1.92 -12.70 -23.30
N TRP A 226 2.09 -11.67 -22.46
CA TRP A 226 1.91 -10.28 -22.89
C TRP A 226 3.06 -9.75 -23.75
N VAL A 227 4.27 -10.31 -23.66
CA VAL A 227 5.42 -9.92 -24.52
C VAL A 227 5.08 -10.13 -25.99
N ASN A 228 4.53 -11.27 -26.37
CA ASN A 228 4.15 -11.51 -27.77
C ASN A 228 3.03 -10.56 -28.22
N LYS A 229 1.98 -10.42 -27.41
CA LYS A 229 0.89 -9.47 -27.72
C LYS A 229 1.34 -8.03 -27.80
N SER A 230 2.32 -7.61 -27.02
CA SER A 230 2.85 -6.26 -27.05
C SER A 230 3.53 -5.94 -28.39
N LYS A 231 4.28 -6.92 -28.94
CA LYS A 231 4.92 -6.80 -30.25
C LYS A 231 3.89 -6.75 -31.39
N GLU A 232 2.89 -7.63 -31.34
CA GLU A 232 1.83 -7.70 -32.36
C GLU A 232 0.95 -6.44 -32.37
N ALA A 233 0.66 -5.89 -31.19
CA ALA A 233 -0.28 -4.78 -31.02
C ALA A 233 0.40 -3.43 -30.75
N ASN A 234 1.74 -3.36 -30.89
CA ASN A 234 2.56 -2.16 -30.78
C ASN A 234 2.33 -1.36 -29.47
N PHE A 235 2.48 -2.00 -28.31
CA PHE A 235 2.48 -1.32 -27.03
C PHE A 235 3.57 -1.88 -26.09
N LEU A 236 4.02 -1.07 -25.14
CA LEU A 236 5.01 -1.50 -24.14
C LEU A 236 4.32 -2.02 -22.87
N LEU A 237 4.91 -3.03 -22.24
CA LEU A 237 4.46 -3.50 -20.93
C LEU A 237 4.80 -2.48 -19.84
N ILE A 238 3.84 -2.20 -18.97
CA ILE A 238 4.08 -1.36 -17.80
C ILE A 238 4.76 -2.25 -16.75
N MET A 239 6.02 -1.94 -16.43
CA MET A 239 6.86 -2.73 -15.53
C MET A 239 7.30 -1.93 -14.30
N HIS A 240 6.47 -0.98 -13.88
CA HIS A 240 6.68 -0.16 -12.70
C HIS A 240 5.36 0.26 -12.07
N GLU A 241 5.47 0.72 -10.87
CA GLU A 241 4.43 1.37 -10.07
C GLU A 241 5.01 2.68 -9.55
N HIS A 242 4.14 3.66 -9.30
CA HIS A 242 4.49 4.90 -8.64
C HIS A 242 4.23 4.77 -7.14
N LEU A 243 5.24 5.07 -6.35
CA LEU A 243 5.14 5.20 -4.90
C LEU A 243 5.25 6.69 -4.58
N PHE A 244 4.11 7.34 -4.45
CA PHE A 244 4.07 8.75 -4.07
C PHE A 244 4.20 8.88 -2.55
N VAL A 245 5.01 9.82 -2.12
CA VAL A 245 5.06 10.27 -0.73
C VAL A 245 4.60 11.70 -0.69
N PHE A 246 3.51 11.93 0.01
CA PHE A 246 2.93 13.26 0.23
C PHE A 246 3.22 13.73 1.63
N GLN A 247 3.21 15.06 1.82
CA GLN A 247 3.25 15.71 3.11
C GLN A 247 1.99 16.52 3.34
N LYS A 248 1.38 16.39 4.53
CA LYS A 248 0.37 17.34 4.98
C LYS A 248 1.08 18.59 5.46
N VAL A 249 0.86 19.72 4.79
CA VAL A 249 1.43 21.01 5.22
C VAL A 249 0.92 21.42 6.60
N LYS A 250 1.71 22.26 7.27
CA LYS A 250 1.39 22.73 8.62
C LYS A 250 0.25 23.74 8.60
#